data_118dcf7096fbeac2932e3bd8700437a9
#
_entry.id   118dcf7096fbeac2932e3bd8700437a9
#
_cell.length_a   1.000
_cell.length_b   1.000
_cell.length_c   1.000
_cell.angle_alpha   90.00
_cell.angle_beta   90.00
_cell.angle_gamma   90.00
#
_symmetry.space_group_name_H-M   'P 1'
#
loop_
_entity.id
_entity.type
_entity.pdbx_description
1 polymer ?
#
loop_
_entity_poly.entity_id
_entity_poly.type
_entity_poly.pdbx_seq_one_letter_code
_entity_poly.pdbx_strand_id
1 'polypeptide(L)'
;MRKLLRILLRCVSVVVALCLVLAGVIAYNHNRYKMPGENPRDSSVVAQQGDVESVTGNYLRGFYYPAHGTARPGTVVVFGGSEGSNNNDAARALQGQGYNVLGLYFFGQPGQQAELVKVPLDFFQEALDWLKQHQHQGPLTVLGVSKGAELVANLAVRYPEIDNIVLFTPSAYTYQGLGDYRNGGSSSFTWKGEPVPYVPLRMPLRTTIRSILALPVSYRETYELSLAEAPDREAARIKIEEFSGRGLLFAGDQDAMWQGEVAVRELSERNKNLEGVVYPNAGHVFTEDITKLGNSWKTMLGGTVEGNREAALQSQALLKERLAAWHAK
;
A
#
# COMPACT_ATOMS: atom_id res chain seq x y z
N MET A 1 54.15 15.27 -22.79
CA MET A 1 52.77 15.63 -23.14
C MET A 1 52.02 14.53 -23.93
N ARG A 2 52.47 14.12 -25.15
CA ARG A 2 51.72 13.14 -25.99
C ARG A 2 51.51 11.76 -25.36
N LYS A 3 52.41 11.22 -24.54
CA LYS A 3 52.24 9.93 -23.82
C LYS A 3 51.18 10.02 -22.73
N LEU A 4 51.17 11.12 -21.95
CA LEU A 4 50.21 11.35 -20.88
C LEU A 4 48.77 11.49 -21.47
N LEU A 5 48.63 12.23 -22.59
CA LEU A 5 47.37 12.37 -23.28
C LEU A 5 46.80 11.02 -23.79
N ARG A 6 47.68 10.14 -24.33
CA ARG A 6 47.25 8.79 -24.77
C ARG A 6 46.80 7.89 -23.61
N ILE A 7 47.46 7.99 -22.44
CA ILE A 7 47.05 7.25 -21.24
C ILE A 7 45.71 7.79 -20.77
N LEU A 8 45.53 9.08 -20.67
CA LEU A 8 44.26 9.70 -20.30
C LEU A 8 43.10 9.29 -21.23
N LEU A 9 43.34 9.36 -22.55
CA LEU A 9 42.33 8.92 -23.52
C LEU A 9 41.95 7.43 -23.37
N ARG A 10 42.92 6.55 -23.11
CA ARG A 10 42.65 5.12 -22.85
C ARG A 10 41.84 4.95 -21.56
N CYS A 11 42.19 5.64 -20.47
CA CYS A 11 41.42 5.59 -19.22
C CYS A 11 40.00 6.06 -19.43
N VAL A 12 39.80 7.19 -20.13
CA VAL A 12 38.47 7.69 -20.47
C VAL A 12 37.69 6.69 -21.32
N SER A 13 38.33 6.08 -22.35
CA SER A 13 37.66 5.06 -23.19
C SER A 13 37.23 3.85 -22.37
N VAL A 14 38.05 3.37 -21.43
CA VAL A 14 37.70 2.25 -20.54
C VAL A 14 36.53 2.63 -19.64
N VAL A 15 36.54 3.80 -19.03
CA VAL A 15 35.44 4.28 -18.18
C VAL A 15 34.15 4.39 -19.00
N VAL A 16 34.19 4.97 -20.19
CA VAL A 16 33.02 5.07 -21.07
C VAL A 16 32.48 3.67 -21.45
N ALA A 17 33.38 2.73 -21.78
CA ALA A 17 32.96 1.36 -22.08
C ALA A 17 32.27 0.69 -20.88
N LEU A 18 32.82 0.85 -19.66
CA LEU A 18 32.20 0.33 -18.44
C LEU A 18 30.83 0.97 -18.16
N CYS A 19 30.70 2.28 -18.35
CA CYS A 19 29.40 2.96 -18.22
C CYS A 19 28.37 2.45 -19.21
N LEU A 20 28.76 2.20 -20.45
CA LEU A 20 27.86 1.64 -21.49
C LEU A 20 27.43 0.20 -21.15
N VAL A 21 28.34 -0.63 -20.67
CA VAL A 21 28.02 -1.98 -20.20
C VAL A 21 27.06 -1.94 -19.03
N LEU A 22 27.32 -1.08 -18.04
CA LEU A 22 26.45 -0.89 -16.86
C LEU A 22 25.05 -0.41 -17.29
N ALA A 23 24.97 0.58 -18.17
CA ALA A 23 23.70 1.06 -18.71
C ALA A 23 22.93 -0.07 -19.44
N GLY A 24 23.64 -0.90 -20.22
CA GLY A 24 23.05 -2.08 -20.87
C GLY A 24 22.51 -3.11 -19.89
N VAL A 25 23.24 -3.38 -18.80
CA VAL A 25 22.80 -4.28 -17.72
C VAL A 25 21.56 -3.73 -17.03
N ILE A 26 21.54 -2.45 -16.69
CA ILE A 26 20.39 -1.78 -16.05
C ILE A 26 19.16 -1.85 -16.96
N ALA A 27 19.32 -1.51 -18.25
CA ALA A 27 18.22 -1.56 -19.21
C ALA A 27 17.67 -2.98 -19.40
N TYR A 28 18.57 -3.99 -19.50
CA TYR A 28 18.18 -5.39 -19.59
C TYR A 28 17.40 -5.84 -18.36
N ASN A 29 17.90 -5.55 -17.15
CA ASN A 29 17.24 -5.92 -15.90
C ASN A 29 15.89 -5.21 -15.75
N HIS A 30 15.83 -3.91 -16.04
CA HIS A 30 14.58 -3.14 -16.00
C HIS A 30 13.51 -3.78 -16.88
N ASN A 31 13.86 -4.16 -18.12
CA ASN A 31 12.91 -4.79 -19.03
C ASN A 31 12.52 -6.22 -18.57
N ARG A 32 13.49 -7.00 -18.07
CA ARG A 32 13.28 -8.38 -17.62
C ARG A 32 12.40 -8.48 -16.38
N TYR A 33 12.51 -7.52 -15.46
CA TYR A 33 11.88 -7.55 -14.14
C TYR A 33 10.76 -6.52 -13.98
N LYS A 34 10.41 -5.82 -15.06
CA LYS A 34 9.27 -4.93 -15.06
C LYS A 34 8.00 -5.70 -14.70
N MET A 35 7.25 -5.21 -13.72
CA MET A 35 5.92 -5.76 -13.43
C MET A 35 4.98 -5.47 -14.60
N PRO A 36 4.23 -6.47 -15.08
CA PRO A 36 3.22 -6.24 -16.10
C PRO A 36 2.03 -5.47 -15.50
N GLY A 37 1.27 -4.83 -16.36
CA GLY A 37 0.04 -4.13 -15.98
C GLY A 37 -0.01 -2.69 -16.50
N GLU A 38 -1.20 -2.13 -16.44
CA GLU A 38 -1.48 -0.73 -16.74
C GLU A 38 -1.00 0.16 -15.59
N ASN A 39 -0.97 1.48 -15.83
CA ASN A 39 -0.66 2.43 -14.77
C ASN A 39 -1.79 2.41 -13.71
N PRO A 40 -1.54 1.97 -12.49
CA PRO A 40 -2.59 1.84 -11.47
C PRO A 40 -3.17 3.21 -11.04
N ARG A 41 -2.50 4.31 -11.39
CA ARG A 41 -2.93 5.69 -11.14
C ARG A 41 -3.76 6.28 -12.29
N ASP A 42 -3.96 5.53 -13.38
CA ASP A 42 -4.76 6.02 -14.50
C ASP A 42 -6.25 5.92 -14.19
N SER A 43 -6.80 7.01 -13.65
CA SER A 43 -8.22 7.11 -13.30
C SER A 43 -9.15 7.10 -14.54
N SER A 44 -8.62 7.33 -15.75
CA SER A 44 -9.44 7.30 -16.97
C SER A 44 -9.95 5.90 -17.29
N VAL A 45 -9.19 4.87 -16.93
CA VAL A 45 -9.61 3.46 -17.10
C VAL A 45 -10.83 3.15 -16.25
N VAL A 46 -10.86 3.65 -15.00
CA VAL A 46 -12.02 3.46 -14.10
C VAL A 46 -13.21 4.32 -14.55
N ALA A 47 -12.97 5.56 -14.95
CA ALA A 47 -14.01 6.48 -15.40
C ALA A 47 -14.81 5.96 -16.63
N GLN A 48 -14.19 5.12 -17.46
CA GLN A 48 -14.84 4.51 -18.63
C GLN A 48 -15.75 3.33 -18.30
N GLN A 49 -15.78 2.89 -17.06
CA GLN A 49 -16.56 1.73 -16.61
C GLN A 49 -18.02 2.15 -16.28
N GLY A 50 -18.75 2.73 -17.10
CA GLY A 50 -20.17 3.16 -17.16
C GLY A 50 -21.11 3.08 -15.93
N ASP A 51 -20.76 2.36 -14.86
CA ASP A 51 -21.53 2.13 -13.64
C ASP A 51 -20.83 2.63 -12.37
N VAL A 52 -19.95 3.64 -12.51
CA VAL A 52 -19.28 4.32 -11.40
C VAL A 52 -19.46 5.83 -11.51
N GLU A 53 -19.44 6.51 -10.38
CA GLU A 53 -19.54 7.96 -10.29
C GLU A 53 -18.21 8.55 -9.80
N SER A 54 -17.72 9.61 -10.47
CA SER A 54 -16.50 10.29 -10.04
C SER A 54 -16.74 11.05 -8.73
N VAL A 55 -15.84 10.86 -7.78
CA VAL A 55 -15.85 11.55 -6.48
C VAL A 55 -14.65 12.49 -6.39
N THR A 56 -14.94 13.79 -6.21
CA THR A 56 -13.92 14.84 -6.17
C THR A 56 -14.19 15.83 -5.04
N GLY A 57 -13.12 16.35 -4.45
CA GLY A 57 -13.14 17.41 -3.45
C GLY A 57 -11.89 18.28 -3.58
N ASN A 58 -11.45 18.93 -2.53
CA ASN A 58 -10.19 19.67 -2.54
C ASN A 58 -8.99 18.73 -2.75
N TYR A 59 -8.88 17.74 -1.88
CA TYR A 59 -7.88 16.67 -1.98
C TYR A 59 -8.51 15.33 -2.39
N LEU A 60 -9.79 15.09 -2.08
CA LEU A 60 -10.51 13.85 -2.34
C LEU A 60 -10.57 13.53 -3.83
N ARG A 61 -10.11 12.33 -4.23
CA ARG A 61 -10.17 11.79 -5.60
C ARG A 61 -10.52 10.31 -5.54
N GLY A 62 -11.47 9.89 -6.36
CA GLY A 62 -11.85 8.50 -6.47
C GLY A 62 -13.15 8.29 -7.21
N PHE A 63 -13.76 7.14 -6.94
CA PHE A 63 -15.00 6.74 -7.57
C PHE A 63 -15.94 6.11 -6.53
N TYR A 64 -17.22 6.38 -6.71
CA TYR A 64 -18.29 5.68 -6.03
C TYR A 64 -18.82 4.56 -6.92
N TYR A 65 -18.97 3.39 -6.35
CA TYR A 65 -19.47 2.17 -6.95
C TYR A 65 -20.80 1.82 -6.25
N PRO A 66 -21.95 2.18 -6.85
CA PRO A 66 -23.25 1.85 -6.26
C PRO A 66 -23.46 0.33 -6.23
N ALA A 67 -24.03 -0.17 -5.15
CA ALA A 67 -24.26 -1.60 -4.95
C ALA A 67 -25.07 -2.22 -6.09
N HIS A 68 -24.67 -3.39 -6.54
CA HIS A 68 -25.48 -4.16 -7.47
C HIS A 68 -26.60 -4.92 -6.73
N GLY A 69 -27.85 -4.78 -7.19
CA GLY A 69 -29.03 -5.41 -6.59
C GLY A 69 -29.47 -4.73 -5.28
N THR A 70 -29.86 -5.53 -4.30
CA THR A 70 -30.29 -4.99 -2.99
C THR A 70 -29.08 -4.53 -2.18
N ALA A 71 -28.96 -3.23 -1.96
CA ALA A 71 -27.88 -2.66 -1.19
C ALA A 71 -27.88 -3.15 0.27
N ARG A 72 -26.69 -3.47 0.79
CA ARG A 72 -26.44 -3.67 2.21
C ARG A 72 -26.35 -2.31 2.91
N PRO A 73 -26.66 -2.24 4.22
CA PRO A 73 -26.47 -1.01 4.98
C PRO A 73 -25.00 -0.59 5.00
N GLY A 74 -24.75 0.72 5.03
CA GLY A 74 -23.40 1.28 5.17
C GLY A 74 -22.60 1.33 3.88
N THR A 75 -21.31 1.65 4.04
CA THR A 75 -20.37 1.84 2.93
C THR A 75 -19.01 1.22 3.26
N VAL A 76 -18.36 0.71 2.24
CA VAL A 76 -16.95 0.28 2.33
C VAL A 76 -16.09 1.27 1.56
N VAL A 77 -15.09 1.86 2.22
CA VAL A 77 -14.07 2.68 1.57
C VAL A 77 -12.84 1.80 1.32
N VAL A 78 -12.28 1.82 0.12
CA VAL A 78 -11.11 1.01 -0.22
C VAL A 78 -9.96 1.86 -0.73
N PHE A 79 -8.74 1.49 -0.31
CA PHE A 79 -7.48 2.09 -0.73
C PHE A 79 -6.53 1.02 -1.28
N GLY A 80 -5.80 1.33 -2.34
CA GLY A 80 -4.65 0.54 -2.79
C GLY A 80 -3.43 0.72 -1.90
N GLY A 81 -2.26 0.32 -2.38
CA GLY A 81 -0.99 0.43 -1.68
C GLY A 81 -0.10 1.57 -2.20
N SER A 82 1.21 1.32 -2.14
CA SER A 82 2.24 2.27 -2.62
C SER A 82 2.25 2.47 -4.14
N GLU A 83 1.54 1.65 -4.89
CA GLU A 83 1.32 1.81 -6.32
C GLU A 83 0.40 3.00 -6.64
N GLY A 84 -0.42 3.44 -5.67
CA GLY A 84 -1.28 4.61 -5.76
C GLY A 84 -2.58 4.37 -6.52
N SER A 85 -3.11 3.14 -6.50
CA SER A 85 -4.44 2.81 -7.05
C SER A 85 -5.56 3.17 -6.07
N ASN A 86 -6.78 3.23 -6.60
CA ASN A 86 -8.01 3.29 -5.80
C ASN A 86 -8.56 1.90 -5.43
N ASN A 87 -7.77 0.84 -5.64
CA ASN A 87 -8.15 -0.55 -5.41
C ASN A 87 -9.44 -0.97 -6.15
N ASN A 88 -9.49 -0.65 -7.46
CA ASN A 88 -10.65 -0.90 -8.31
C ASN A 88 -11.15 -2.35 -8.26
N ASP A 89 -10.25 -3.33 -8.23
CA ASP A 89 -10.62 -4.75 -8.23
C ASP A 89 -11.39 -5.13 -6.94
N ALA A 90 -10.92 -4.67 -5.78
CA ALA A 90 -11.64 -4.87 -4.52
C ALA A 90 -12.95 -4.09 -4.51
N ALA A 91 -12.98 -2.86 -5.02
CA ALA A 91 -14.21 -2.07 -5.13
C ALA A 91 -15.27 -2.80 -5.97
N ARG A 92 -14.90 -3.32 -7.13
CA ARG A 92 -15.79 -4.09 -8.01
C ARG A 92 -16.29 -5.39 -7.38
N ALA A 93 -15.39 -6.14 -6.73
CA ALA A 93 -15.76 -7.38 -6.05
C ALA A 93 -16.79 -7.12 -4.93
N LEU A 94 -16.62 -6.04 -4.16
CA LEU A 94 -17.56 -5.64 -3.10
C LEU A 94 -18.88 -5.08 -3.67
N GLN A 95 -18.83 -4.26 -4.72
CA GLN A 95 -20.00 -3.78 -5.45
C GLN A 95 -20.89 -4.96 -5.89
N GLY A 96 -20.27 -5.99 -6.51
CA GLY A 96 -20.97 -7.21 -6.93
C GLY A 96 -21.57 -8.04 -5.78
N GLN A 97 -21.08 -7.84 -4.53
CA GLN A 97 -21.63 -8.45 -3.32
C GLN A 97 -22.72 -7.59 -2.65
N GLY A 98 -23.11 -6.47 -3.27
CA GLY A 98 -24.17 -5.59 -2.80
C GLY A 98 -23.72 -4.52 -1.81
N TYR A 99 -22.43 -4.18 -1.75
CA TYR A 99 -21.95 -3.04 -0.96
C TYR A 99 -21.89 -1.77 -1.80
N ASN A 100 -22.24 -0.64 -1.19
CA ASN A 100 -21.83 0.67 -1.68
C ASN A 100 -20.35 0.86 -1.38
N VAL A 101 -19.54 1.25 -2.38
CA VAL A 101 -18.09 1.34 -2.20
C VAL A 101 -17.56 2.69 -2.66
N LEU A 102 -16.64 3.27 -1.88
CA LEU A 102 -15.79 4.38 -2.32
C LEU A 102 -14.37 3.85 -2.57
N GLY A 103 -13.95 3.78 -3.82
CA GLY A 103 -12.57 3.48 -4.20
C GLY A 103 -11.76 4.77 -4.31
N LEU A 104 -10.90 5.05 -3.33
CA LEU A 104 -10.25 6.35 -3.20
C LEU A 104 -8.75 6.27 -3.48
N TYR A 105 -8.26 7.28 -4.21
CA TYR A 105 -6.83 7.57 -4.32
C TYR A 105 -6.41 8.41 -3.11
N PHE A 106 -5.25 8.14 -2.54
CA PHE A 106 -4.72 8.98 -1.46
C PHE A 106 -3.48 9.78 -1.87
N PHE A 107 -2.93 9.52 -3.07
CA PHE A 107 -1.90 10.33 -3.73
C PHE A 107 -1.88 10.04 -5.24
N GLY A 108 -1.16 10.86 -6.01
CA GLY A 108 -0.88 10.62 -7.43
C GLY A 108 -1.90 11.18 -8.41
N GLN A 109 -3.03 11.71 -7.95
CA GLN A 109 -4.04 12.33 -8.81
C GLN A 109 -3.86 13.86 -8.88
N PRO A 110 -4.44 14.53 -9.90
CA PRO A 110 -4.43 16.00 -9.96
C PRO A 110 -4.98 16.63 -8.67
N GLY A 111 -4.19 17.53 -8.08
CA GLY A 111 -4.51 18.19 -6.80
C GLY A 111 -4.10 17.41 -5.53
N GLN A 112 -3.55 16.20 -5.69
CA GLN A 112 -2.97 15.43 -4.61
C GLN A 112 -1.43 15.53 -4.60
N GLN A 113 -0.79 15.00 -3.55
CA GLN A 113 0.66 14.77 -3.54
C GLN A 113 1.02 13.85 -4.71
N ALA A 114 2.06 14.21 -5.48
CA ALA A 114 2.49 13.41 -6.62
C ALA A 114 3.07 12.04 -6.20
N GLU A 115 3.65 11.99 -5.01
CA GLU A 115 4.28 10.82 -4.41
C GLU A 115 3.69 10.56 -3.02
N LEU A 116 3.91 9.37 -2.49
CA LEU A 116 3.49 8.98 -1.15
C LEU A 116 4.37 9.65 -0.08
N VAL A 117 4.29 10.95 0.02
CA VAL A 117 5.03 11.79 0.97
C VAL A 117 4.11 12.90 1.47
N LYS A 118 3.99 13.02 2.79
CA LYS A 118 3.17 14.06 3.44
C LYS A 118 1.71 14.09 2.96
N VAL A 119 1.14 12.91 2.70
CA VAL A 119 -0.29 12.79 2.37
C VAL A 119 -1.11 13.28 3.58
N PRO A 120 -1.98 14.27 3.42
CA PRO A 120 -2.77 14.80 4.55
C PRO A 120 -3.85 13.81 4.95
N LEU A 121 -3.81 13.24 6.16
CA LEU A 121 -4.87 12.37 6.68
C LEU A 121 -6.21 13.09 6.79
N ASP A 122 -6.16 14.43 6.89
CA ASP A 122 -7.33 15.31 6.96
C ASP A 122 -8.26 15.18 5.74
N PHE A 123 -7.75 14.68 4.59
CA PHE A 123 -8.58 14.49 3.40
C PHE A 123 -9.74 13.52 3.63
N PHE A 124 -9.63 12.62 4.61
CA PHE A 124 -10.67 11.66 4.90
C PHE A 124 -11.95 12.33 5.42
N GLN A 125 -11.84 13.53 6.00
CA GLN A 125 -13.02 14.33 6.35
C GLN A 125 -13.87 14.67 5.11
N GLU A 126 -13.23 14.93 3.96
CA GLU A 126 -13.96 15.18 2.71
C GLU A 126 -14.75 13.93 2.24
N ALA A 127 -14.21 12.73 2.50
CA ALA A 127 -14.94 11.48 2.23
C ALA A 127 -16.14 11.29 3.16
N LEU A 128 -16.00 11.60 4.44
CA LEU A 128 -17.10 11.57 5.40
C LEU A 128 -18.20 12.58 5.06
N ASP A 129 -17.80 13.79 4.68
CA ASP A 129 -18.74 14.85 4.27
C ASP A 129 -19.47 14.46 2.99
N TRP A 130 -18.78 13.84 2.04
CA TRP A 130 -19.38 13.30 0.81
C TRP A 130 -20.42 12.21 1.13
N LEU A 131 -20.09 11.26 2.00
CA LEU A 131 -21.00 10.20 2.44
C LEU A 131 -22.26 10.78 3.11
N LYS A 132 -22.08 11.79 3.96
CA LYS A 132 -23.19 12.49 4.62
C LYS A 132 -24.09 13.22 3.63
N GLN A 133 -23.52 13.93 2.66
CA GLN A 133 -24.27 14.64 1.62
C GLN A 133 -25.09 13.69 0.74
N HIS A 134 -24.58 12.47 0.49
CA HIS A 134 -25.27 11.43 -0.29
C HIS A 134 -26.13 10.51 0.58
N GLN A 135 -26.41 10.90 1.83
CA GLN A 135 -27.26 10.21 2.78
C GLN A 135 -26.90 8.72 3.01
N HIS A 136 -25.63 8.37 2.85
CA HIS A 136 -25.12 7.05 3.21
C HIS A 136 -25.24 6.85 4.72
N GLN A 137 -26.01 5.84 5.14
CA GLN A 137 -26.25 5.51 6.53
C GLN A 137 -25.84 4.07 6.81
N GLY A 138 -25.49 3.80 8.08
CA GLY A 138 -25.05 2.49 8.52
C GLY A 138 -23.54 2.40 8.70
N PRO A 139 -23.02 1.19 8.89
CA PRO A 139 -21.61 0.99 9.24
C PRO A 139 -20.64 1.49 8.17
N LEU A 140 -19.57 2.13 8.59
CA LEU A 140 -18.44 2.52 7.76
C LEU A 140 -17.27 1.56 7.96
N THR A 141 -16.95 0.81 6.92
CA THR A 141 -15.75 -0.04 6.88
C THR A 141 -14.69 0.58 6.00
N VAL A 142 -13.44 0.62 6.45
CA VAL A 142 -12.31 1.12 5.65
C VAL A 142 -11.30 0.01 5.43
N LEU A 143 -10.98 -0.27 4.17
CA LEU A 143 -10.06 -1.33 3.74
C LEU A 143 -8.83 -0.73 3.10
N GLY A 144 -7.65 -1.24 3.45
CA GLY A 144 -6.39 -0.84 2.84
C GLY A 144 -5.43 -2.02 2.66
N VAL A 145 -4.55 -1.88 1.67
CA VAL A 145 -3.51 -2.87 1.34
C VAL A 145 -2.14 -2.23 1.48
N SER A 146 -1.17 -2.91 2.13
CA SER A 146 0.21 -2.43 2.23
C SER A 146 0.29 -1.00 2.80
N LYS A 147 0.83 -0.03 2.07
CA LYS A 147 0.83 1.39 2.50
C LYS A 147 -0.58 1.98 2.67
N GLY A 148 -1.58 1.45 1.98
CA GLY A 148 -2.99 1.78 2.26
C GLY A 148 -3.48 1.19 3.58
N ALA A 149 -2.97 0.03 4.01
CA ALA A 149 -3.27 -0.51 5.34
C ALA A 149 -2.62 0.35 6.46
N GLU A 150 -1.40 0.87 6.23
CA GLU A 150 -0.76 1.86 7.12
C GLU A 150 -1.59 3.16 7.18
N LEU A 151 -2.11 3.63 6.04
CA LEU A 151 -3.05 4.76 5.99
C LEU A 151 -4.28 4.49 6.83
N VAL A 152 -4.98 3.37 6.58
CA VAL A 152 -6.24 3.01 7.26
C VAL A 152 -6.05 2.87 8.77
N ALA A 153 -4.97 2.26 9.24
CA ALA A 153 -4.65 2.18 10.66
C ALA A 153 -4.45 3.58 11.28
N ASN A 154 -3.82 4.52 10.54
CA ASN A 154 -3.67 5.90 10.96
C ASN A 154 -4.99 6.68 10.94
N LEU A 155 -5.90 6.40 10.00
CA LEU A 155 -7.24 7.00 9.98
C LEU A 155 -8.09 6.48 11.13
N ALA A 156 -8.07 5.18 11.41
CA ALA A 156 -8.88 4.54 12.44
C ALA A 156 -8.69 5.15 13.85
N VAL A 157 -7.46 5.54 14.19
CA VAL A 157 -7.15 6.18 15.48
C VAL A 157 -7.48 7.68 15.52
N ARG A 158 -8.00 8.27 14.44
CA ARG A 158 -8.29 9.71 14.32
C ARG A 158 -9.75 10.01 14.00
N TYR A 159 -10.43 9.05 13.38
CA TYR A 159 -11.81 9.20 12.91
C TYR A 159 -12.72 8.18 13.60
N PRO A 160 -13.43 8.61 14.67
CA PRO A 160 -14.35 7.74 15.41
C PRO A 160 -15.55 7.27 14.58
N GLU A 161 -15.79 7.87 13.41
CA GLU A 161 -16.83 7.46 12.47
C GLU A 161 -16.51 6.14 11.77
N ILE A 162 -15.26 5.65 11.84
CA ILE A 162 -14.86 4.35 11.27
C ILE A 162 -15.29 3.25 12.24
N ASP A 163 -16.29 2.46 11.84
CA ASP A 163 -16.78 1.33 12.65
C ASP A 163 -15.90 0.09 12.50
N ASN A 164 -15.37 -0.15 11.29
CA ASN A 164 -14.60 -1.36 11.00
C ASN A 164 -13.39 -1.06 10.11
N ILE A 165 -12.31 -1.82 10.30
CA ILE A 165 -11.13 -1.78 9.43
C ILE A 165 -10.80 -3.15 8.87
N VAL A 166 -10.28 -3.17 7.63
CA VAL A 166 -9.70 -4.37 7.02
C VAL A 166 -8.30 -4.02 6.52
N LEU A 167 -7.30 -4.70 7.03
CA LEU A 167 -5.89 -4.40 6.75
C LEU A 167 -5.23 -5.62 6.12
N PHE A 168 -4.87 -5.51 4.83
CA PHE A 168 -4.05 -6.51 4.16
C PHE A 168 -2.58 -6.11 4.25
N THR A 169 -1.77 -7.02 4.77
CA THR A 169 -0.33 -6.82 4.98
C THR A 169 -0.01 -5.48 5.65
N PRO A 170 -0.50 -5.26 6.91
CA PRO A 170 -0.38 -3.99 7.61
C PRO A 170 1.02 -3.70 8.11
N SER A 171 1.19 -2.47 8.61
CA SER A 171 2.27 -2.07 9.51
C SER A 171 1.73 -1.64 10.86
N ALA A 172 2.47 -1.90 11.92
CA ALA A 172 2.19 -1.37 13.27
C ALA A 172 2.80 0.03 13.52
N TYR A 173 3.56 0.52 12.56
CA TYR A 173 4.27 1.81 12.62
C TYR A 173 4.01 2.62 11.36
N THR A 174 4.01 3.95 11.51
CA THR A 174 4.09 4.85 10.37
C THR A 174 5.54 4.92 9.91
N TYR A 175 5.78 4.70 8.61
CA TYR A 175 7.12 4.77 8.03
C TYR A 175 7.30 6.04 7.20
N GLN A 176 8.57 6.29 6.86
CA GLN A 176 8.96 7.31 5.88
C GLN A 176 8.17 7.15 4.59
N GLY A 177 7.83 8.27 3.98
CA GLY A 177 7.20 8.33 2.67
C GLY A 177 8.09 7.80 1.55
N LEU A 178 7.45 7.34 0.48
CA LEU A 178 8.10 6.76 -0.70
C LEU A 178 8.15 7.81 -1.82
N GLY A 179 9.23 8.56 -1.90
CA GLY A 179 9.40 9.66 -2.85
C GLY A 179 10.83 10.19 -2.87
N ASP A 180 11.02 11.50 -3.00
CA ASP A 180 12.34 12.10 -3.09
C ASP A 180 13.18 11.91 -1.82
N TYR A 181 14.08 10.94 -1.87
CA TYR A 181 14.99 10.60 -0.77
C TYR A 181 16.17 11.59 -0.62
N ARG A 182 16.37 12.51 -1.57
CA ARG A 182 17.51 13.46 -1.59
C ARG A 182 17.43 14.50 -0.48
N ASN A 183 16.26 14.77 0.07
CA ASN A 183 16.02 15.78 1.11
C ASN A 183 15.85 15.18 2.53
N GLY A 184 16.49 14.05 2.82
CA GLY A 184 16.50 13.46 4.16
C GLY A 184 15.24 12.68 4.55
N GLY A 185 14.28 12.57 3.64
CA GLY A 185 13.02 11.87 3.85
C GLY A 185 11.99 12.69 4.65
N SER A 186 10.75 12.26 4.60
CA SER A 186 9.63 12.84 5.36
C SER A 186 8.65 11.73 5.71
N SER A 187 7.71 11.99 6.61
CA SER A 187 6.62 11.07 6.89
C SER A 187 5.80 10.75 5.63
N SER A 188 5.24 9.54 5.55
CA SER A 188 4.19 9.23 4.56
C SER A 188 3.01 10.18 4.70
N PHE A 189 2.67 10.59 5.93
CA PHE A 189 1.45 11.29 6.25
C PHE A 189 1.67 12.57 7.05
N THR A 190 0.68 13.49 6.93
CA THR A 190 0.52 14.63 7.84
C THR A 190 -0.84 14.56 8.52
N TRP A 191 -0.94 15.18 9.70
CA TRP A 191 -2.19 15.38 10.42
C TRP A 191 -2.27 16.84 10.89
N LYS A 192 -3.31 17.55 10.47
CA LYS A 192 -3.49 19.00 10.74
C LYS A 192 -2.26 19.82 10.32
N GLY A 193 -1.68 19.45 9.18
CA GLY A 193 -0.50 20.11 8.61
C GLY A 193 0.86 19.65 9.17
N GLU A 194 0.88 18.95 10.31
CA GLU A 194 2.12 18.46 10.93
C GLU A 194 2.46 17.03 10.48
N PRO A 195 3.74 16.71 10.29
CA PRO A 195 4.16 15.34 9.98
C PRO A 195 3.76 14.36 11.09
N VAL A 196 3.08 13.25 10.72
CA VAL A 196 2.90 12.14 11.63
C VAL A 196 4.27 11.56 11.97
N PRO A 197 4.61 11.31 13.25
CA PRO A 197 5.88 10.67 13.63
C PRO A 197 6.07 9.36 12.86
N TYR A 198 7.29 9.10 12.40
CA TYR A 198 7.56 8.01 11.49
C TYR A 198 8.93 7.37 11.71
N VAL A 199 9.09 6.14 11.27
CA VAL A 199 10.36 5.40 11.20
C VAL A 199 11.10 5.81 9.93
N PRO A 200 12.27 6.45 10.02
CA PRO A 200 13.10 6.76 8.84
C PRO A 200 13.62 5.49 8.18
N LEU A 201 13.59 5.42 6.86
CA LEU A 201 14.07 4.24 6.13
C LEU A 201 15.61 4.19 6.10
N ARG A 202 16.15 3.05 6.46
CA ARG A 202 17.57 2.69 6.44
C ARG A 202 17.80 1.61 5.38
N MET A 203 18.30 2.01 4.22
CA MET A 203 18.47 1.07 3.11
C MET A 203 19.84 0.37 3.21
N PRO A 204 19.90 -0.98 3.38
CA PRO A 204 21.15 -1.73 3.36
C PRO A 204 21.91 -1.53 2.05
N LEU A 205 23.25 -1.55 2.11
CA LEU A 205 24.10 -1.36 0.92
C LEU A 205 23.76 -2.37 -0.20
N ARG A 206 23.49 -3.63 0.16
CA ARG A 206 23.08 -4.66 -0.78
C ARG A 206 21.80 -4.29 -1.52
N THR A 207 20.80 -3.80 -0.80
CA THR A 207 19.52 -3.34 -1.34
C THR A 207 19.74 -2.15 -2.28
N THR A 208 20.56 -1.18 -1.87
CA THR A 208 20.93 -0.02 -2.70
C THR A 208 21.59 -0.44 -4.01
N ILE A 209 22.59 -1.33 -3.96
CA ILE A 209 23.28 -1.82 -5.17
C ILE A 209 22.30 -2.54 -6.11
N ARG A 210 21.45 -3.42 -5.57
CA ARG A 210 20.44 -4.13 -6.38
C ARG A 210 19.46 -3.16 -7.04
N SER A 211 19.00 -2.13 -6.30
CA SER A 211 18.11 -1.09 -6.82
C SER A 211 18.76 -0.29 -7.96
N ILE A 212 20.03 0.11 -7.79
CA ILE A 212 20.80 0.81 -8.86
C ILE A 212 20.90 -0.05 -10.12
N LEU A 213 21.09 -1.36 -9.96
CA LEU A 213 21.19 -2.31 -11.06
C LEU A 213 19.82 -2.73 -11.64
N ALA A 214 18.72 -2.15 -11.18
CA ALA A 214 17.34 -2.53 -11.53
C ALA A 214 17.05 -4.03 -11.33
N LEU A 215 17.67 -4.65 -10.33
CA LEU A 215 17.40 -6.03 -9.92
C LEU A 215 16.23 -6.07 -8.93
N PRO A 216 15.42 -7.13 -8.88
CA PRO A 216 14.39 -7.30 -7.88
C PRO A 216 14.96 -7.21 -6.46
N VAL A 217 14.24 -6.50 -5.58
CA VAL A 217 14.66 -6.27 -4.20
C VAL A 217 13.58 -6.76 -3.25
N SER A 218 13.98 -7.49 -2.21
CA SER A 218 13.20 -7.64 -0.99
C SER A 218 13.46 -6.42 -0.10
N TYR A 219 12.42 -5.72 0.30
CA TYR A 219 12.55 -4.57 1.19
C TYR A 219 12.42 -4.93 2.67
N ARG A 220 12.13 -6.20 2.99
CA ARG A 220 11.93 -6.67 4.36
C ARG A 220 13.09 -6.28 5.29
N GLU A 221 14.34 -6.57 4.87
CA GLU A 221 15.54 -6.19 5.62
C GLU A 221 15.62 -4.66 5.84
N THR A 222 15.20 -3.87 4.85
CA THR A 222 15.15 -2.40 4.97
C THR A 222 14.21 -1.96 6.08
N TYR A 223 13.00 -2.51 6.14
CA TYR A 223 12.01 -2.16 7.16
C TYR A 223 12.39 -2.70 8.56
N GLU A 224 12.94 -3.92 8.65
CA GLU A 224 13.42 -4.50 9.89
C GLU A 224 14.58 -3.69 10.49
N LEU A 225 15.59 -3.36 9.67
CA LEU A 225 16.73 -2.53 10.08
C LEU A 225 16.28 -1.13 10.49
N SER A 226 15.38 -0.52 9.70
CA SER A 226 14.84 0.80 9.98
C SER A 226 14.14 0.86 11.33
N LEU A 227 13.34 -0.14 11.65
CA LEU A 227 12.64 -0.22 12.93
C LEU A 227 13.59 -0.47 14.09
N ALA A 228 14.61 -1.33 13.89
CA ALA A 228 15.63 -1.64 14.91
C ALA A 228 16.48 -0.43 15.26
N GLU A 229 16.80 0.43 14.27
CA GLU A 229 17.64 1.62 14.43
C GLU A 229 16.85 2.93 14.57
N ALA A 230 15.52 2.87 14.65
CA ALA A 230 14.69 4.06 14.78
C ALA A 230 15.00 4.81 16.08
N PRO A 231 15.33 6.11 16.04
CA PRO A 231 15.68 6.88 17.23
C PRO A 231 14.51 7.02 18.21
N ASP A 232 13.28 7.06 17.70
CA ASP A 232 12.04 7.11 18.47
C ASP A 232 10.94 6.29 17.77
N ARG A 233 11.07 4.97 17.86
CA ARG A 233 10.06 4.07 17.28
C ARG A 233 8.73 4.15 17.99
N GLU A 234 8.71 4.48 19.29
CA GLU A 234 7.47 4.56 20.06
C GLU A 234 6.61 5.75 19.61
N ALA A 235 7.20 6.87 19.26
CA ALA A 235 6.47 8.00 18.66
C ALA A 235 5.87 7.64 17.29
N ALA A 236 6.56 6.80 16.50
CA ALA A 236 6.10 6.36 15.17
C ALA A 236 5.08 5.21 15.23
N ARG A 237 4.84 4.64 16.40
CA ARG A 237 3.90 3.55 16.63
C ARG A 237 2.46 4.02 16.39
N ILE A 238 1.69 3.27 15.59
CA ILE A 238 0.26 3.54 15.42
C ILE A 238 -0.46 3.08 16.69
N LYS A 239 -1.13 4.00 17.37
CA LYS A 239 -1.82 3.74 18.65
C LYS A 239 -3.16 3.03 18.44
N ILE A 240 -3.11 1.85 17.86
CA ILE A 240 -4.32 1.11 17.45
C ILE A 240 -5.21 0.72 18.64
N GLU A 241 -4.70 0.74 19.86
CA GLU A 241 -5.45 0.59 21.09
C GLU A 241 -6.48 1.71 21.32
N GLU A 242 -6.34 2.87 20.64
CA GLU A 242 -7.30 3.98 20.68
C GLU A 242 -8.48 3.77 19.72
N PHE A 243 -8.40 2.80 18.80
CA PHE A 243 -9.50 2.46 17.90
C PHE A 243 -10.54 1.59 18.63
N SER A 244 -11.78 2.08 18.71
CA SER A 244 -12.88 1.42 19.41
C SER A 244 -13.68 0.43 18.56
N GLY A 245 -13.53 0.50 17.25
CA GLY A 245 -14.23 -0.35 16.28
C GLY A 245 -13.68 -1.76 16.20
N ARG A 246 -14.09 -2.50 15.18
CA ARG A 246 -13.67 -3.89 14.91
C ARG A 246 -12.71 -3.95 13.73
N GLY A 247 -11.87 -4.98 13.67
CA GLY A 247 -10.95 -5.11 12.54
C GLY A 247 -10.61 -6.54 12.17
N LEU A 248 -10.24 -6.69 10.90
CA LEU A 248 -9.76 -7.93 10.32
C LEU A 248 -8.41 -7.67 9.64
N LEU A 249 -7.38 -8.36 10.09
CA LEU A 249 -6.00 -8.14 9.66
C LEU A 249 -5.44 -9.41 9.03
N PHE A 250 -4.81 -9.27 7.87
CA PHE A 250 -4.23 -10.38 7.12
C PHE A 250 -2.76 -10.15 6.80
N ALA A 251 -1.93 -11.16 6.98
CA ALA A 251 -0.54 -11.16 6.50
C ALA A 251 -0.09 -12.55 6.05
N GLY A 252 0.93 -12.61 5.21
CA GLY A 252 1.66 -13.83 4.89
C GLY A 252 2.93 -13.93 5.75
N ASP A 253 3.31 -15.16 6.15
CA ASP A 253 4.51 -15.39 6.96
C ASP A 253 5.83 -15.32 6.16
N GLN A 254 5.73 -15.29 4.81
CA GLN A 254 6.85 -15.14 3.89
C GLN A 254 6.81 -13.81 3.11
N ASP A 255 6.23 -12.78 3.71
CA ASP A 255 6.21 -11.43 3.14
C ASP A 255 7.65 -10.92 2.95
N ALA A 256 8.03 -10.64 1.69
CA ALA A 256 9.36 -10.15 1.33
C ALA A 256 9.41 -8.61 1.23
N MET A 257 8.29 -7.92 1.37
CA MET A 257 8.23 -6.46 1.31
C MET A 257 8.50 -5.86 2.70
N TRP A 258 7.80 -6.34 3.75
CA TRP A 258 8.01 -5.95 5.14
C TRP A 258 7.49 -7.03 6.10
N GLN A 259 7.59 -6.82 7.41
CA GLN A 259 7.20 -7.78 8.45
C GLN A 259 5.70 -7.71 8.78
N GLY A 260 4.83 -7.97 7.80
CA GLY A 260 3.37 -7.88 7.94
C GLY A 260 2.82 -8.82 9.01
N GLU A 261 3.35 -10.04 9.12
CA GLU A 261 2.94 -11.03 10.13
C GLU A 261 3.29 -10.60 11.56
N VAL A 262 4.38 -9.86 11.74
CA VAL A 262 4.73 -9.27 13.04
C VAL A 262 3.75 -8.16 13.38
N ALA A 263 3.43 -7.30 12.42
CA ALA A 263 2.48 -6.21 12.59
C ALA A 263 1.07 -6.73 12.94
N VAL A 264 0.58 -7.79 12.26
CA VAL A 264 -0.72 -8.41 12.58
C VAL A 264 -0.76 -8.87 14.03
N ARG A 265 0.27 -9.58 14.51
CA ARG A 265 0.34 -10.05 15.89
C ARG A 265 0.36 -8.86 16.87
N GLU A 266 1.25 -7.89 16.65
CA GLU A 266 1.40 -6.70 17.50
C GLU A 266 0.11 -5.88 17.58
N LEU A 267 -0.56 -5.63 16.46
CA LEU A 267 -1.81 -4.86 16.44
C LEU A 267 -2.95 -5.61 17.15
N SER A 268 -3.09 -6.93 16.93
CA SER A 268 -4.12 -7.75 17.58
C SER A 268 -3.86 -7.97 19.07
N GLU A 269 -2.61 -7.98 19.51
CA GLU A 269 -2.27 -8.05 20.94
C GLU A 269 -2.67 -6.76 21.66
N ARG A 270 -2.47 -5.60 21.04
CA ARG A 270 -2.78 -4.29 21.61
C ARG A 270 -4.26 -3.92 21.55
N ASN A 271 -4.99 -4.45 20.58
CA ASN A 271 -6.43 -4.20 20.45
C ASN A 271 -7.18 -5.51 20.23
N LYS A 272 -7.94 -5.95 21.24
CA LYS A 272 -8.66 -7.24 21.23
C LYS A 272 -9.89 -7.25 20.34
N ASN A 273 -10.29 -6.10 19.79
CA ASN A 273 -11.35 -6.00 18.78
C ASN A 273 -10.83 -6.34 17.36
N LEU A 274 -9.53 -6.59 17.21
CA LEU A 274 -8.89 -6.90 15.95
C LEU A 274 -8.62 -8.40 15.83
N GLU A 275 -9.21 -9.01 14.82
CA GLU A 275 -8.97 -10.42 14.44
C GLU A 275 -7.80 -10.48 13.44
N GLY A 276 -6.67 -11.06 13.86
CA GLY A 276 -5.47 -11.20 13.03
C GLY A 276 -5.31 -12.61 12.50
N VAL A 277 -5.06 -12.75 11.19
CA VAL A 277 -4.79 -14.03 10.52
C VAL A 277 -3.47 -13.95 9.76
N VAL A 278 -2.58 -14.90 10.02
CA VAL A 278 -1.30 -15.04 9.31
C VAL A 278 -1.33 -16.34 8.51
N TYR A 279 -1.18 -16.21 7.20
CA TYR A 279 -1.23 -17.34 6.27
C TYR A 279 0.15 -17.94 6.05
N PRO A 280 0.30 -19.27 6.16
CA PRO A 280 1.58 -19.93 5.93
C PRO A 280 1.95 -19.91 4.45
N ASN A 281 3.25 -19.77 4.17
CA ASN A 281 3.82 -19.73 2.82
C ASN A 281 3.25 -18.63 1.90
N ALA A 282 2.54 -17.65 2.43
CA ALA A 282 2.03 -16.49 1.70
C ALA A 282 3.00 -15.31 1.80
N GLY A 283 3.04 -14.49 0.77
CA GLY A 283 3.86 -13.28 0.68
C GLY A 283 3.06 -12.01 0.95
N HIS A 284 3.51 -10.93 0.32
CA HIS A 284 2.93 -9.57 0.50
C HIS A 284 1.59 -9.39 -0.21
N VAL A 285 1.34 -10.11 -1.30
CA VAL A 285 0.13 -9.96 -2.13
C VAL A 285 -0.56 -11.31 -2.27
N PHE A 286 -1.84 -11.35 -1.91
CA PHE A 286 -2.68 -12.53 -2.02
C PHE A 286 -3.43 -12.49 -3.35
N THR A 287 -3.13 -13.44 -4.23
CA THR A 287 -3.75 -13.55 -5.54
C THR A 287 -3.83 -15.01 -5.98
N GLU A 288 -4.81 -15.34 -6.80
CA GLU A 288 -4.99 -16.71 -7.31
C GLU A 288 -3.81 -17.19 -8.15
N ASP A 289 -3.13 -16.28 -8.84
CA ASP A 289 -1.95 -16.57 -9.64
C ASP A 289 -0.90 -15.46 -9.56
N ILE A 290 0.00 -15.55 -8.57
CA ILE A 290 1.06 -14.58 -8.34
C ILE A 290 2.05 -14.50 -9.51
N THR A 291 2.13 -15.53 -10.36
CA THR A 291 3.09 -15.56 -11.50
C THR A 291 2.74 -14.52 -12.56
N LYS A 292 1.49 -14.08 -12.61
CA LYS A 292 1.03 -13.00 -13.50
C LYS A 292 1.66 -11.64 -13.16
N LEU A 293 2.24 -11.47 -11.98
CA LEU A 293 2.95 -10.25 -11.58
C LEU A 293 4.39 -10.18 -12.12
N GLY A 294 4.77 -11.09 -13.03
CA GLY A 294 6.05 -11.07 -13.74
C GLY A 294 7.19 -11.74 -12.98
N ASN A 295 8.42 -11.62 -13.51
CA ASN A 295 9.58 -12.40 -13.03
C ASN A 295 10.15 -11.97 -11.67
N SER A 296 9.69 -10.86 -11.11
CA SER A 296 10.22 -10.28 -9.86
C SER A 296 9.43 -10.67 -8.62
N TRP A 297 8.22 -11.21 -8.76
CA TRP A 297 7.28 -11.43 -7.66
C TRP A 297 7.89 -12.18 -6.47
N LYS A 298 8.62 -13.28 -6.74
CA LYS A 298 9.18 -14.12 -5.68
C LYS A 298 10.16 -13.36 -4.79
N THR A 299 11.00 -12.50 -5.37
CA THR A 299 11.96 -11.70 -4.61
C THR A 299 11.30 -10.50 -3.94
N MET A 300 10.35 -9.85 -4.62
CA MET A 300 9.77 -8.59 -4.14
C MET A 300 8.60 -8.81 -3.19
N LEU A 301 7.77 -9.82 -3.47
CA LEU A 301 6.53 -10.05 -2.73
C LEU A 301 6.59 -11.27 -1.81
N GLY A 302 7.40 -12.27 -2.16
CA GLY A 302 7.58 -13.46 -1.34
C GLY A 302 6.49 -14.51 -1.50
N GLY A 303 6.53 -15.51 -0.62
CA GLY A 303 5.60 -16.62 -0.60
C GLY A 303 5.86 -17.70 -1.67
N THR A 304 4.93 -18.63 -1.76
CA THR A 304 4.84 -19.64 -2.81
C THR A 304 3.60 -19.40 -3.67
N VAL A 305 3.50 -20.04 -4.83
CA VAL A 305 2.31 -19.93 -5.69
C VAL A 305 1.08 -20.45 -4.95
N GLU A 306 1.19 -21.63 -4.32
CA GLU A 306 0.14 -22.27 -3.56
C GLU A 306 -0.24 -21.45 -2.32
N GLY A 307 0.75 -20.99 -1.53
CA GLY A 307 0.51 -20.21 -0.30
C GLY A 307 -0.19 -18.88 -0.60
N ASN A 308 0.22 -18.15 -1.65
CA ASN A 308 -0.44 -16.92 -2.05
C ASN A 308 -1.88 -17.16 -2.55
N ARG A 309 -2.11 -18.26 -3.26
CA ARG A 309 -3.44 -18.65 -3.73
C ARG A 309 -4.36 -19.03 -2.58
N GLU A 310 -3.90 -19.87 -1.67
CA GLU A 310 -4.67 -20.27 -0.48
C GLU A 310 -5.00 -19.07 0.40
N ALA A 311 -4.03 -18.18 0.62
CA ALA A 311 -4.25 -16.94 1.35
C ALA A 311 -5.32 -16.06 0.67
N ALA A 312 -5.30 -15.95 -0.68
CA ALA A 312 -6.32 -15.22 -1.43
C ALA A 312 -7.71 -15.80 -1.19
N LEU A 313 -7.88 -17.10 -1.37
CA LEU A 313 -9.18 -17.76 -1.22
C LEU A 313 -9.72 -17.68 0.21
N GLN A 314 -8.87 -17.98 1.20
CA GLN A 314 -9.27 -17.99 2.60
C GLN A 314 -9.55 -16.58 3.14
N SER A 315 -8.71 -15.59 2.78
CA SER A 315 -8.92 -14.21 3.21
C SER A 315 -10.18 -13.61 2.60
N GLN A 316 -10.49 -13.90 1.33
CA GLN A 316 -11.72 -13.46 0.68
C GLN A 316 -12.96 -14.09 1.32
N ALA A 317 -12.91 -15.39 1.66
CA ALA A 317 -14.01 -16.07 2.33
C ALA A 317 -14.31 -15.48 3.71
N LEU A 318 -13.26 -15.28 4.52
CA LEU A 318 -13.37 -14.69 5.86
C LEU A 318 -13.81 -13.22 5.79
N LEU A 319 -13.25 -12.43 4.86
CA LEU A 319 -13.67 -11.05 4.63
C LEU A 319 -15.17 -10.96 4.30
N LYS A 320 -15.64 -11.80 3.40
CA LYS A 320 -17.08 -11.85 3.01
C LYS A 320 -17.96 -12.16 4.22
N GLU A 321 -17.55 -13.11 5.06
CA GLU A 321 -18.28 -13.49 6.29
C GLU A 321 -18.34 -12.32 7.28
N ARG A 322 -17.20 -11.70 7.60
CA ARG A 322 -17.12 -10.60 8.56
C ARG A 322 -17.85 -9.35 8.07
N LEU A 323 -17.67 -8.96 6.80
CA LEU A 323 -18.41 -7.83 6.23
C LEU A 323 -19.93 -8.09 6.25
N ALA A 324 -20.38 -9.30 5.94
CA ALA A 324 -21.80 -9.63 6.01
C ALA A 324 -22.36 -9.48 7.44
N ALA A 325 -21.59 -9.86 8.46
CA ALA A 325 -21.98 -9.68 9.86
C ALA A 325 -21.93 -8.21 10.32
N TRP A 326 -20.94 -7.45 9.85
CA TRP A 326 -20.76 -6.04 10.22
C TRP A 326 -21.79 -5.12 9.56
N HIS A 327 -22.26 -5.47 8.35
CA HIS A 327 -23.24 -4.75 7.56
C HIS A 327 -24.61 -5.47 7.55
N ALA A 328 -24.92 -6.25 8.59
CA ALA A 328 -26.26 -6.82 8.77
C ALA A 328 -27.27 -5.72 9.09
N LYS A 329 -28.53 -5.91 8.65
CA LYS A 329 -29.66 -5.00 8.96
C LYS A 329 -30.03 -5.05 10.43
#